data_9f3324ea0733b2dd4d4f729b68f0a311
#
_entry.id   9f3324ea0733b2dd4d4f729b68f0a311
#
_cell.length_a   1.000
_cell.length_b   1.000
_cell.length_c   1.000
_cell.angle_alpha   90.00
_cell.angle_beta   90.00
_cell.angle_gamma   90.00
#
_symmetry.space_group_name_H-M   'P 1'
#
loop_
_entity.id
_entity.type
_entity.pdbx_description
1 polymer ?
#
loop_
_entity_poly.entity_id
_entity_poly.type
_entity_poly.pdbx_seq_one_letter_code
_entity_poly.pdbx_strand_id
1 'polypeptide(L)'
;MSNVDAAEIAKFSELAHRWWDPNSEFKPLHEINPLRLKWIDKQAALAGKKVLDVGCGGGILAEAMAAAGATVSGIDLSEKALKVAKLHLYESGLSVDYQLVSAEDFAAQHAGEFDVVTCMEMLEHVPDPASVVAACARLVKPGGWVFFSTLNRNAKSYLFAIVGAEYILKLLPRGTHDYAKFIQPAKLARMAREAGLDTQELIGMTYNPLTKVYKLEADTDVNYLLSTRRDA
;
A
#
# COMPACT_ATOMS: atom_id res chain seq x y z
N MET A 1 3.54 22.98 3.67
CA MET A 1 4.35 22.07 4.52
C MET A 1 4.37 20.74 3.80
N SER A 2 5.52 20.05 3.75
CA SER A 2 5.60 18.74 3.09
C SER A 2 4.81 17.72 3.92
N ASN A 3 4.02 16.86 3.26
CA ASN A 3 3.25 15.77 3.89
C ASN A 3 4.17 14.57 4.18
N VAL A 4 5.23 14.80 4.97
CA VAL A 4 6.32 13.84 5.20
C VAL A 4 6.59 13.69 6.69
N ASP A 5 6.58 12.46 7.18
CA ASP A 5 7.07 12.09 8.50
C ASP A 5 8.50 11.52 8.38
N ALA A 6 9.49 12.36 8.68
CA ALA A 6 10.91 11.99 8.54
C ALA A 6 11.30 10.80 9.44
N ALA A 7 10.65 10.62 10.60
CA ALA A 7 10.92 9.51 11.50
C ALA A 7 10.43 8.18 10.92
N GLU A 8 9.26 8.18 10.28
CA GLU A 8 8.74 6.99 9.57
C GLU A 8 9.66 6.60 8.40
N ILE A 9 10.08 7.58 7.58
CA ILE A 9 11.01 7.31 6.47
C ILE A 9 12.33 6.73 6.99
N ALA A 10 12.90 7.29 8.07
CA ALA A 10 14.14 6.79 8.66
C ALA A 10 14.01 5.34 9.13
N LYS A 11 12.91 5.01 9.81
CA LYS A 11 12.60 3.66 10.30
C LYS A 11 12.57 2.61 9.17
N PHE A 12 11.82 2.86 8.11
CA PHE A 12 11.78 1.94 6.95
C PHE A 12 13.11 1.90 6.20
N SER A 13 13.83 3.02 6.14
CA SER A 13 15.15 3.10 5.53
C SER A 13 16.21 2.26 6.24
N GLU A 14 16.16 2.13 7.57
CA GLU A 14 17.08 1.30 8.35
C GLU A 14 16.89 -0.19 8.04
N LEU A 15 15.66 -0.63 7.83
CA LEU A 15 15.30 -2.01 7.56
C LEU A 15 15.35 -2.37 6.06
N ALA A 16 15.58 -1.41 5.18
CA ALA A 16 15.43 -1.57 3.73
C ALA A 16 16.22 -2.75 3.15
N HIS A 17 17.45 -3.02 3.68
CA HIS A 17 18.31 -4.11 3.21
C HIS A 17 17.71 -5.52 3.42
N ARG A 18 16.65 -5.66 4.22
CA ARG A 18 15.97 -6.92 4.53
C ARG A 18 14.62 -7.06 3.80
N TRP A 19 14.28 -6.13 2.92
CA TRP A 19 12.95 -6.05 2.30
C TRP A 19 12.54 -7.34 1.58
N TRP A 20 13.50 -7.98 0.90
CA TRP A 20 13.27 -9.20 0.15
C TRP A 20 13.62 -10.49 0.90
N ASP A 21 14.06 -10.41 2.17
CA ASP A 21 14.20 -11.57 3.04
C ASP A 21 12.82 -12.03 3.56
N PRO A 22 12.28 -13.19 3.11
CA PRO A 22 10.95 -13.65 3.50
C PRO A 22 10.86 -14.07 4.98
N ASN A 23 11.97 -14.05 5.72
CA ASN A 23 12.03 -14.33 7.15
C ASN A 23 12.28 -13.07 8.00
N SER A 24 12.34 -11.91 7.36
CA SER A 24 12.53 -10.61 8.02
C SER A 24 11.23 -10.05 8.59
N GLU A 25 11.31 -8.81 9.08
CA GLU A 25 10.17 -8.01 9.53
C GLU A 25 9.15 -7.75 8.40
N PHE A 26 9.56 -7.89 7.13
CA PHE A 26 8.71 -7.74 5.95
C PHE A 26 8.00 -9.03 5.53
N LYS A 27 8.21 -10.15 6.26
CA LYS A 27 7.50 -11.42 6.03
C LYS A 27 5.99 -11.27 5.86
N PRO A 28 5.26 -10.49 6.69
CA PRO A 28 3.84 -10.29 6.49
C PRO A 28 3.49 -9.70 5.12
N LEU A 29 4.30 -8.77 4.60
CA LEU A 29 4.08 -8.19 3.27
C LEU A 29 4.22 -9.24 2.16
N HIS A 30 5.18 -10.14 2.26
CA HIS A 30 5.33 -11.27 1.32
C HIS A 30 4.14 -12.22 1.36
N GLU A 31 3.65 -12.54 2.57
CA GLU A 31 2.52 -13.47 2.76
C GLU A 31 1.18 -12.90 2.25
N ILE A 32 0.94 -11.59 2.43
CA ILE A 32 -0.30 -10.94 1.97
C ILE A 32 -0.27 -10.52 0.50
N ASN A 33 0.91 -10.37 -0.10
CA ASN A 33 1.05 -9.86 -1.46
C ASN A 33 0.27 -10.66 -2.52
N PRO A 34 0.27 -12.00 -2.53
CA PRO A 34 -0.52 -12.77 -3.48
C PRO A 34 -2.03 -12.51 -3.36
N LEU A 35 -2.54 -12.27 -2.15
CA LEU A 35 -3.95 -11.96 -1.93
C LEU A 35 -4.31 -10.58 -2.49
N ARG A 36 -3.47 -9.57 -2.22
CA ARG A 36 -3.63 -8.21 -2.74
C ARG A 36 -3.60 -8.20 -4.26
N LEU A 37 -2.55 -8.81 -4.86
CA LEU A 37 -2.40 -8.89 -6.31
C LEU A 37 -3.63 -9.54 -6.97
N LYS A 38 -4.05 -10.71 -6.49
CA LYS A 38 -5.22 -11.42 -7.03
C LYS A 38 -6.50 -10.59 -6.93
N TRP A 39 -6.69 -9.87 -5.84
CA TRP A 39 -7.88 -9.04 -5.63
C TRP A 39 -7.88 -7.81 -6.55
N ILE A 40 -6.73 -7.16 -6.73
CA ILE A 40 -6.53 -6.04 -7.66
C ILE A 40 -6.75 -6.51 -9.11
N ASP A 41 -6.08 -7.58 -9.51
CA ASP A 41 -6.14 -8.10 -10.89
C ASP A 41 -7.54 -8.56 -11.28
N LYS A 42 -8.28 -9.18 -10.35
CA LYS A 42 -9.69 -9.57 -10.56
C LYS A 42 -10.59 -8.38 -10.93
N GLN A 43 -10.31 -7.18 -10.40
CA GLN A 43 -11.12 -5.99 -10.63
C GLN A 43 -10.63 -5.14 -11.79
N ALA A 44 -9.31 -4.97 -11.90
CA ALA A 44 -8.69 -4.03 -12.84
C ALA A 44 -8.13 -4.67 -14.12
N ALA A 45 -7.93 -6.01 -14.16
CA ALA A 45 -7.30 -6.73 -15.25
C ALA A 45 -5.95 -6.09 -15.64
N LEU A 46 -4.91 -6.35 -14.85
CA LEU A 46 -3.62 -5.63 -14.86
C LEU A 46 -2.84 -5.76 -16.18
N ALA A 47 -3.01 -6.87 -16.92
CA ALA A 47 -2.27 -7.11 -18.16
C ALA A 47 -2.47 -5.96 -19.17
N GLY A 48 -1.36 -5.34 -19.60
CA GLY A 48 -1.35 -4.22 -20.53
C GLY A 48 -1.76 -2.86 -19.93
N LYS A 49 -2.01 -2.78 -18.62
CA LYS A 49 -2.35 -1.52 -17.94
C LYS A 49 -1.12 -0.73 -17.54
N LYS A 50 -1.22 0.60 -17.52
CA LYS A 50 -0.26 1.50 -16.90
C LYS A 50 -0.61 1.66 -15.43
N VAL A 51 0.25 1.19 -14.55
CA VAL A 51 0.01 1.10 -13.10
C VAL A 51 1.01 1.95 -12.33
N LEU A 52 0.54 2.64 -11.29
CA LEU A 52 1.39 3.33 -10.33
C LEU A 52 1.22 2.70 -8.94
N ASP A 53 2.34 2.38 -8.30
CA ASP A 53 2.39 1.96 -6.89
C ASP A 53 2.93 3.11 -6.03
N VAL A 54 2.06 3.70 -5.20
CA VAL A 54 2.36 4.84 -4.32
C VAL A 54 2.77 4.33 -2.95
N GLY A 55 3.96 4.71 -2.48
CA GLY A 55 4.57 4.12 -1.29
C GLY A 55 5.05 2.69 -1.57
N CYS A 56 5.70 2.49 -2.73
CA CYS A 56 6.07 1.15 -3.21
C CYS A 56 7.14 0.45 -2.36
N GLY A 57 7.83 1.15 -1.47
CA GLY A 57 8.89 0.61 -0.63
C GLY A 57 9.96 -0.13 -1.43
N GLY A 58 10.26 -1.36 -1.05
CA GLY A 58 11.21 -2.25 -1.75
C GLY A 58 10.64 -2.97 -2.96
N GLY A 59 9.41 -2.64 -3.42
CA GLY A 59 8.89 -3.06 -4.71
C GLY A 59 8.12 -4.39 -4.76
N ILE A 60 7.77 -5.01 -3.63
CA ILE A 60 7.13 -6.34 -3.60
C ILE A 60 5.83 -6.37 -4.42
N LEU A 61 4.94 -5.38 -4.27
CA LEU A 61 3.70 -5.32 -5.03
C LEU A 61 3.93 -4.83 -6.46
N ALA A 62 4.79 -3.82 -6.63
CA ALA A 62 5.13 -3.27 -7.94
C ALA A 62 5.67 -4.34 -8.89
N GLU A 63 6.63 -5.17 -8.44
CA GLU A 63 7.16 -6.27 -9.24
C GLU A 63 6.12 -7.36 -9.51
N ALA A 64 5.27 -7.68 -8.53
CA ALA A 64 4.20 -8.65 -8.72
C ALA A 64 3.18 -8.18 -9.78
N MET A 65 2.86 -6.88 -9.84
CA MET A 65 2.01 -6.30 -10.88
C MET A 65 2.69 -6.28 -12.24
N ALA A 66 4.01 -6.02 -12.29
CA ALA A 66 4.78 -6.12 -13.52
C ALA A 66 4.82 -7.58 -14.05
N ALA A 67 4.99 -8.56 -13.17
CA ALA A 67 4.93 -9.98 -13.53
C ALA A 67 3.54 -10.40 -14.04
N ALA A 68 2.47 -9.71 -13.61
CA ALA A 68 1.11 -9.89 -14.13
C ALA A 68 0.88 -9.19 -15.50
N GLY A 69 1.92 -8.60 -16.09
CA GLY A 69 1.87 -8.00 -17.41
C GLY A 69 1.50 -6.51 -17.45
N ALA A 70 1.54 -5.82 -16.33
CA ALA A 70 1.37 -4.37 -16.27
C ALA A 70 2.67 -3.62 -16.62
N THR A 71 2.54 -2.38 -17.12
CA THR A 71 3.63 -1.41 -17.16
C THR A 71 3.61 -0.61 -15.87
N VAL A 72 4.57 -0.83 -15.00
CA VAL A 72 4.52 -0.33 -13.61
C VAL A 72 5.54 0.78 -13.38
N SER A 73 5.09 1.85 -12.73
CA SER A 73 5.91 2.83 -12.04
C SER A 73 5.72 2.69 -10.53
N GLY A 74 6.76 2.90 -9.74
CA GLY A 74 6.71 2.92 -8.28
C GLY A 74 7.30 4.20 -7.72
N ILE A 75 6.63 4.84 -6.77
CA ILE A 75 7.14 6.04 -6.09
C ILE A 75 7.22 5.82 -4.59
N ASP A 76 8.29 6.33 -3.99
CA ASP A 76 8.51 6.29 -2.54
C ASP A 76 9.40 7.46 -2.11
N LEU A 77 9.43 7.78 -0.82
CA LEU A 77 10.32 8.79 -0.23
C LEU A 77 11.55 8.19 0.46
N SER A 78 11.65 6.86 0.58
CA SER A 78 12.82 6.16 1.07
C SER A 78 13.80 5.82 -0.05
N GLU A 79 14.84 6.62 -0.21
CA GLU A 79 15.90 6.34 -1.18
C GLU A 79 16.52 4.94 -1.01
N LYS A 80 16.66 4.47 0.26
CA LYS A 80 17.23 3.15 0.54
C LYS A 80 16.29 2.02 0.11
N ALA A 81 14.97 2.16 0.33
CA ALA A 81 13.99 1.19 -0.14
C ALA A 81 13.98 1.11 -1.67
N LEU A 82 14.00 2.26 -2.36
CA LEU A 82 14.06 2.30 -3.82
C LEU A 82 15.38 1.72 -4.38
N LYS A 83 16.51 1.88 -3.68
CA LYS A 83 17.76 1.22 -4.08
C LYS A 83 17.64 -0.30 -4.01
N VAL A 84 17.01 -0.82 -2.95
CA VAL A 84 16.76 -2.26 -2.82
C VAL A 84 15.79 -2.75 -3.89
N ALA A 85 14.69 -2.03 -4.16
CA ALA A 85 13.78 -2.34 -5.25
C ALA A 85 14.49 -2.41 -6.61
N LYS A 86 15.32 -1.40 -6.93
CA LYS A 86 16.10 -1.37 -8.18
C LYS A 86 17.11 -2.53 -8.27
N LEU A 87 17.73 -2.92 -7.15
CA LEU A 87 18.66 -4.06 -7.13
C LEU A 87 17.93 -5.38 -7.40
N HIS A 88 16.75 -5.58 -6.80
CA HIS A 88 15.98 -6.81 -7.00
C HIS A 88 15.49 -6.97 -8.45
N LEU A 89 15.28 -5.88 -9.20
CA LEU A 89 14.97 -5.98 -10.64
C LEU A 89 16.05 -6.73 -11.45
N TYR A 90 17.32 -6.66 -11.04
CA TYR A 90 18.38 -7.45 -11.71
C TYR A 90 18.24 -8.95 -11.44
N GLU A 91 17.67 -9.33 -10.29
CA GLU A 91 17.43 -10.72 -9.94
C GLU A 91 16.15 -11.25 -10.59
N SER A 92 15.08 -10.46 -10.57
CA SER A 92 13.78 -10.84 -11.11
C SER A 92 13.70 -10.75 -12.64
N GLY A 93 14.55 -9.93 -13.27
CA GLY A 93 14.52 -9.66 -14.71
C GLY A 93 13.30 -8.83 -15.15
N LEU A 94 12.55 -8.28 -14.21
CA LEU A 94 11.37 -7.42 -14.47
C LEU A 94 11.79 -5.98 -14.74
N SER A 95 10.85 -5.17 -15.22
CA SER A 95 11.03 -3.74 -15.44
C SER A 95 9.97 -2.95 -14.67
N VAL A 96 10.42 -2.08 -13.77
CA VAL A 96 9.60 -1.12 -13.03
C VAL A 96 10.35 0.21 -12.99
N ASP A 97 9.66 1.32 -13.25
CA ASP A 97 10.24 2.67 -13.13
C ASP A 97 10.10 3.19 -11.71
N TYR A 98 11.17 3.10 -10.91
CA TYR A 98 11.19 3.57 -9.52
C TYR A 98 11.71 4.99 -9.39
N GLN A 99 10.92 5.89 -8.77
CA GLN A 99 11.25 7.31 -8.60
C GLN A 99 11.14 7.77 -7.13
N LEU A 100 12.10 8.62 -6.71
CA LEU A 100 12.14 9.25 -5.39
C LEU A 100 11.35 10.56 -5.44
N VAL A 101 10.06 10.48 -5.13
CA VAL A 101 9.14 11.63 -5.22
C VAL A 101 7.90 11.40 -4.35
N SER A 102 7.31 12.48 -3.82
CA SER A 102 6.03 12.41 -3.10
C SER A 102 4.85 12.17 -4.06
N ALA A 103 3.76 11.59 -3.53
CA ALA A 103 2.54 11.40 -4.33
C ALA A 103 1.99 12.74 -4.87
N GLU A 104 2.04 13.78 -4.07
CA GLU A 104 1.55 15.11 -4.41
C GLU A 104 2.37 15.78 -5.52
N ASP A 105 3.70 15.72 -5.42
CA ASP A 105 4.59 16.30 -6.43
C ASP A 105 4.50 15.51 -7.75
N PHE A 106 4.41 14.18 -7.66
CA PHE A 106 4.24 13.32 -8.83
C PHE A 106 2.89 13.61 -9.52
N ALA A 107 1.81 13.78 -8.75
CA ALA A 107 0.49 14.10 -9.29
C ALA A 107 0.41 15.47 -9.95
N ALA A 108 1.30 16.40 -9.63
CA ALA A 108 1.38 17.70 -10.29
C ALA A 108 1.83 17.59 -11.76
N GLN A 109 2.57 16.53 -12.11
CA GLN A 109 3.17 16.35 -13.44
C GLN A 109 2.51 15.21 -14.25
N HIS A 110 1.85 14.24 -13.58
CA HIS A 110 1.36 13.00 -14.19
C HIS A 110 -0.15 12.79 -14.02
N ALA A 111 -0.93 13.87 -13.94
CA ALA A 111 -2.37 13.81 -13.73
C ALA A 111 -3.08 13.02 -14.85
N GLY A 112 -3.90 12.03 -14.47
CA GLY A 112 -4.71 11.23 -15.40
C GLY A 112 -3.89 10.32 -16.32
N GLU A 113 -2.70 9.90 -15.91
CA GLU A 113 -1.86 9.04 -16.75
C GLU A 113 -2.03 7.56 -16.51
N PHE A 114 -2.51 7.12 -15.34
CA PHE A 114 -2.52 5.72 -14.93
C PHE A 114 -3.91 5.09 -15.04
N ASP A 115 -3.96 3.85 -15.52
CA ASP A 115 -5.19 3.06 -15.55
C ASP A 115 -5.54 2.55 -14.15
N VAL A 116 -4.51 2.28 -13.34
CA VAL A 116 -4.60 1.76 -11.97
C VAL A 116 -3.59 2.49 -11.08
N VAL A 117 -4.02 2.86 -9.88
CA VAL A 117 -3.14 3.38 -8.81
C VAL A 117 -3.31 2.50 -7.57
N THR A 118 -2.22 2.05 -6.97
CA THR A 118 -2.21 1.36 -5.68
C THR A 118 -1.54 2.22 -4.61
N CYS A 119 -2.08 2.20 -3.39
CA CYS A 119 -1.50 2.84 -2.21
C CYS A 119 -1.79 1.94 -1.00
N MET A 120 -0.86 1.00 -0.75
CA MET A 120 -1.07 -0.10 0.19
C MET A 120 -0.17 0.05 1.42
N GLU A 121 -0.76 -0.02 2.63
CA GLU A 121 -0.06 0.08 3.92
C GLU A 121 0.83 1.35 4.02
N MET A 122 0.33 2.48 3.54
CA MET A 122 1.10 3.73 3.46
C MET A 122 0.39 4.89 4.17
N LEU A 123 -0.94 4.93 4.14
CA LEU A 123 -1.72 6.07 4.62
C LEU A 123 -1.59 6.33 6.13
N GLU A 124 -1.32 5.29 6.92
CA GLU A 124 -1.05 5.39 8.36
C GLU A 124 0.33 5.97 8.70
N HIS A 125 1.21 6.13 7.72
CA HIS A 125 2.58 6.62 7.90
C HIS A 125 2.75 8.09 7.50
N VAL A 126 1.69 8.76 7.04
CA VAL A 126 1.74 10.17 6.62
C VAL A 126 0.95 11.08 7.56
N PRO A 127 1.37 12.35 7.71
CA PRO A 127 0.64 13.34 8.53
C PRO A 127 -0.77 13.63 8.02
N ASP A 128 -0.95 13.73 6.70
CA ASP A 128 -2.22 14.02 6.04
C ASP A 128 -2.55 12.96 4.97
N PRO A 129 -3.25 11.87 5.36
CA PRO A 129 -3.67 10.85 4.40
C PRO A 129 -4.67 11.34 3.35
N ALA A 130 -5.45 12.40 3.64
CA ALA A 130 -6.40 12.94 2.66
C ALA A 130 -5.69 13.58 1.47
N SER A 131 -4.53 14.23 1.68
CA SER A 131 -3.68 14.76 0.62
C SER A 131 -3.18 13.66 -0.32
N VAL A 132 -2.73 12.52 0.23
CA VAL A 132 -2.29 11.37 -0.58
C VAL A 132 -3.45 10.76 -1.37
N VAL A 133 -4.62 10.59 -0.74
CA VAL A 133 -5.82 10.08 -1.43
C VAL A 133 -6.21 11.00 -2.60
N ALA A 134 -6.17 12.31 -2.40
CA ALA A 134 -6.43 13.29 -3.47
C ALA A 134 -5.35 13.23 -4.58
N ALA A 135 -4.09 13.00 -4.24
CA ALA A 135 -3.03 12.80 -5.22
C ALA A 135 -3.27 11.53 -6.05
N CYS A 136 -3.63 10.41 -5.42
CA CYS A 136 -3.99 9.16 -6.12
C CYS A 136 -5.17 9.38 -7.08
N ALA A 137 -6.20 10.12 -6.66
CA ALA A 137 -7.35 10.45 -7.50
C ALA A 137 -6.98 11.32 -8.71
N ARG A 138 -6.01 12.21 -8.57
CA ARG A 138 -5.51 13.03 -9.69
C ARG A 138 -4.68 12.21 -10.67
N LEU A 139 -3.91 11.24 -10.19
CA LEU A 139 -3.01 10.39 -11.00
C LEU A 139 -3.77 9.40 -11.88
N VAL A 140 -4.88 8.86 -11.38
CA VAL A 140 -5.67 7.88 -12.13
C VAL A 140 -6.49 8.56 -13.23
N LYS A 141 -6.65 7.87 -14.37
CA LYS A 141 -7.52 8.29 -15.48
C LYS A 141 -8.99 8.34 -15.05
N PRO A 142 -9.83 9.15 -15.71
CA PRO A 142 -11.28 8.98 -15.62
C PRO A 142 -11.67 7.52 -15.93
N GLY A 143 -12.53 6.92 -15.12
CA GLY A 143 -12.91 5.52 -15.19
C GLY A 143 -11.84 4.51 -14.70
N GLY A 144 -10.67 4.97 -14.27
CA GLY A 144 -9.60 4.12 -13.73
C GLY A 144 -9.81 3.72 -12.27
N TRP A 145 -8.98 2.80 -11.79
CA TRP A 145 -9.08 2.20 -10.47
C TRP A 145 -8.04 2.75 -9.49
N VAL A 146 -8.47 2.98 -8.25
CA VAL A 146 -7.55 3.23 -7.13
C VAL A 146 -7.81 2.24 -6.01
N PHE A 147 -6.74 1.60 -5.53
CA PHE A 147 -6.79 0.61 -4.47
C PHE A 147 -6.01 1.12 -3.25
N PHE A 148 -6.64 1.01 -2.09
CA PHE A 148 -6.04 1.38 -0.81
C PHE A 148 -6.04 0.18 0.15
N SER A 149 -5.06 0.10 1.04
CA SER A 149 -5.13 -0.71 2.26
C SER A 149 -4.54 0.03 3.44
N THR A 150 -5.05 -0.22 4.62
CA THR A 150 -4.54 0.33 5.88
C THR A 150 -5.17 -0.40 7.08
N LEU A 151 -4.74 -0.02 8.28
CA LEU A 151 -5.24 -0.55 9.55
C LEU A 151 -6.46 0.24 10.04
N ASN A 152 -7.49 -0.50 10.47
CA ASN A 152 -8.71 0.08 11.03
C ASN A 152 -8.46 0.64 12.44
N ARG A 153 -9.09 1.74 12.78
CA ARG A 153 -9.00 2.38 14.10
C ARG A 153 -10.14 1.95 15.03
N ASN A 154 -9.95 0.85 15.74
CA ASN A 154 -10.86 0.36 16.78
C ASN A 154 -10.11 -0.43 17.86
N ALA A 155 -10.80 -0.86 18.93
CA ALA A 155 -10.19 -1.60 20.04
C ALA A 155 -9.64 -2.97 19.63
N LYS A 156 -10.26 -3.65 18.65
CA LYS A 156 -9.81 -4.95 18.15
C LYS A 156 -8.50 -4.80 17.38
N SER A 157 -8.38 -3.79 16.51
CA SER A 157 -7.15 -3.52 15.78
C SER A 157 -6.00 -3.13 16.71
N TYR A 158 -6.25 -2.34 17.75
CA TYR A 158 -5.27 -2.06 18.79
C TYR A 158 -4.75 -3.33 19.44
N LEU A 159 -5.66 -4.22 19.83
CA LEU A 159 -5.29 -5.48 20.48
C LEU A 159 -4.51 -6.41 19.54
N PHE A 160 -4.94 -6.56 18.29
CA PHE A 160 -4.34 -7.53 17.37
C PHE A 160 -3.14 -6.98 16.61
N ALA A 161 -3.19 -5.74 16.09
CA ALA A 161 -2.10 -5.17 15.30
C ALA A 161 -0.94 -4.70 16.20
N ILE A 162 -1.21 -4.14 17.37
CA ILE A 162 -0.16 -3.65 18.27
C ILE A 162 0.19 -4.71 19.31
N VAL A 163 -0.76 -5.08 20.19
CA VAL A 163 -0.45 -6.01 21.28
C VAL A 163 -0.15 -7.41 20.75
N GLY A 164 -0.95 -7.91 19.81
CA GLY A 164 -0.77 -9.23 19.21
C GLY A 164 0.47 -9.34 18.35
N ALA A 165 0.58 -8.52 17.31
CA ALA A 165 1.65 -8.63 16.32
C ALA A 165 3.01 -8.16 16.85
N GLU A 166 3.07 -7.05 17.61
CA GLU A 166 4.33 -6.48 18.06
C GLU A 166 4.84 -7.07 19.38
N TYR A 167 3.95 -7.37 20.35
CA TYR A 167 4.35 -7.79 21.70
C TYR A 167 4.25 -9.29 21.94
N ILE A 168 3.18 -9.95 21.46
CA ILE A 168 2.93 -11.38 21.74
C ILE A 168 3.56 -12.26 20.65
N LEU A 169 3.17 -12.07 19.41
CA LEU A 169 3.62 -12.89 18.28
C LEU A 169 4.96 -12.47 17.72
N LYS A 170 5.41 -11.24 18.02
CA LYS A 170 6.68 -10.66 17.54
C LYS A 170 6.84 -10.75 16.01
N LEU A 171 5.73 -10.62 15.30
CA LEU A 171 5.70 -10.61 13.83
C LEU A 171 6.28 -9.31 13.28
N LEU A 172 6.19 -8.23 14.05
CA LEU A 172 6.66 -6.89 13.71
C LEU A 172 7.47 -6.30 14.86
N PRO A 173 8.44 -5.40 14.59
CA PRO A 173 9.15 -4.66 15.63
C PRO A 173 8.20 -3.82 16.50
N ARG A 174 8.53 -3.64 17.77
CA ARG A 174 7.76 -2.76 18.67
C ARG A 174 7.77 -1.33 18.16
N GLY A 175 6.60 -0.66 18.21
CA GLY A 175 6.44 0.71 17.74
C GLY A 175 6.36 0.82 16.21
N THR A 176 6.06 -0.29 15.52
CA THR A 176 5.79 -0.26 14.08
C THR A 176 4.55 0.57 13.78
N HIS A 177 3.53 0.49 14.65
CA HIS A 177 2.26 1.18 14.44
C HIS A 177 1.94 2.17 15.56
N ASP A 178 1.44 3.35 15.18
CA ASP A 178 0.82 4.33 16.06
C ASP A 178 -0.70 4.26 15.87
N TYR A 179 -1.42 3.82 16.90
CA TYR A 179 -2.88 3.71 16.88
C TYR A 179 -3.58 5.03 16.52
N ALA A 180 -2.99 6.18 16.86
CA ALA A 180 -3.57 7.47 16.53
C ALA A 180 -3.66 7.72 15.03
N LYS A 181 -2.77 7.09 14.25
CA LYS A 181 -2.68 7.18 12.80
C LYS A 181 -3.58 6.17 12.05
N PHE A 182 -4.18 5.21 12.74
CA PHE A 182 -5.09 4.23 12.12
C PHE A 182 -6.35 4.91 11.57
N ILE A 183 -6.84 4.40 10.45
CA ILE A 183 -7.91 5.03 9.67
C ILE A 183 -9.14 4.13 9.64
N GLN A 184 -10.28 4.64 10.09
CA GLN A 184 -11.55 3.91 10.01
C GLN A 184 -11.99 3.77 8.53
N PRO A 185 -12.59 2.63 8.12
CA PRO A 185 -13.08 2.43 6.74
C PRO A 185 -14.01 3.57 6.26
N ALA A 186 -14.92 4.02 7.11
CA ALA A 186 -15.82 5.13 6.79
C ALA A 186 -15.09 6.46 6.56
N LYS A 187 -13.96 6.69 7.29
CA LYS A 187 -13.12 7.88 7.10
C LYS A 187 -12.39 7.82 5.76
N LEU A 188 -11.78 6.66 5.42
CA LEU A 188 -11.10 6.48 4.13
C LEU A 188 -12.08 6.61 2.96
N ALA A 189 -13.25 5.95 3.04
CA ALA A 189 -14.28 6.06 2.01
C ALA A 189 -14.80 7.51 1.83
N ARG A 190 -14.86 8.30 2.91
CA ARG A 190 -15.20 9.73 2.83
C ARG A 190 -14.10 10.51 2.11
N MET A 191 -12.82 10.34 2.50
CA MET A 191 -11.70 11.00 1.82
C MET A 191 -11.66 10.66 0.33
N ALA A 192 -11.93 9.40 -0.03
CA ALA A 192 -12.00 8.96 -1.41
C ALA A 192 -13.12 9.70 -2.18
N ARG A 193 -14.35 9.77 -1.63
CA ARG A 193 -15.46 10.51 -2.26
C ARG A 193 -15.19 12.02 -2.39
N GLU A 194 -14.59 12.64 -1.36
CA GLU A 194 -14.21 14.05 -1.42
C GLU A 194 -13.14 14.31 -2.50
N ALA A 195 -12.37 13.29 -2.87
CA ALA A 195 -11.40 13.34 -3.96
C ALA A 195 -11.96 12.94 -5.35
N GLY A 196 -13.27 12.63 -5.46
CA GLY A 196 -13.91 12.20 -6.72
C GLY A 196 -13.69 10.72 -7.05
N LEU A 197 -13.57 9.89 -6.04
CA LEU A 197 -13.44 8.44 -6.17
C LEU A 197 -14.64 7.72 -5.57
N ASP A 198 -15.37 6.96 -6.38
CA ASP A 198 -16.49 6.13 -5.95
C ASP A 198 -16.02 4.80 -5.36
N THR A 199 -16.47 4.50 -4.15
CA THR A 199 -16.19 3.22 -3.47
C THR A 199 -16.89 2.06 -4.20
N GLN A 200 -16.13 1.02 -4.55
CA GLN A 200 -16.64 -0.16 -5.24
C GLN A 200 -16.72 -1.37 -4.30
N GLU A 201 -15.65 -1.68 -3.58
CA GLU A 201 -15.61 -2.81 -2.65
C GLU A 201 -14.78 -2.45 -1.41
N LEU A 202 -15.25 -2.89 -0.25
CA LEU A 202 -14.52 -2.89 1.02
C LEU A 202 -14.41 -4.33 1.50
N ILE A 203 -13.20 -4.82 1.72
CA ILE A 203 -12.93 -6.19 2.17
C ILE A 203 -11.87 -6.17 3.27
N GLY A 204 -12.02 -7.04 4.26
CA GLY A 204 -11.04 -7.21 5.33
C GLY A 204 -9.94 -8.19 4.97
N MET A 205 -8.79 -8.02 5.61
CA MET A 205 -7.70 -8.97 5.59
C MET A 205 -7.49 -9.49 7.02
N THR A 206 -7.71 -10.77 7.23
CA THR A 206 -7.59 -11.43 8.53
C THR A 206 -6.41 -12.39 8.57
N TYR A 207 -5.86 -12.58 9.76
CA TYR A 207 -4.80 -13.54 10.04
C TYR A 207 -5.25 -14.54 11.10
N ASN A 208 -5.12 -15.82 10.81
CA ASN A 208 -5.37 -16.88 11.79
C ASN A 208 -4.03 -17.31 12.42
N PRO A 209 -3.77 -17.02 13.71
CA PRO A 209 -2.49 -17.33 14.35
C PRO A 209 -2.22 -18.83 14.55
N LEU A 210 -3.26 -19.66 14.54
CA LEU A 210 -3.12 -21.12 14.68
C LEU A 210 -2.67 -21.76 13.37
N THR A 211 -3.28 -21.37 12.25
CA THR A 211 -2.94 -21.90 10.92
C THR A 211 -1.88 -21.07 10.20
N LYS A 212 -1.54 -19.87 10.71
CA LYS A 212 -0.62 -18.89 10.11
C LYS A 212 -1.02 -18.49 8.68
N VAL A 213 -2.32 -18.39 8.42
CA VAL A 213 -2.86 -18.09 7.09
C VAL A 213 -3.59 -16.76 7.11
N TYR A 214 -3.26 -15.91 6.11
CA TYR A 214 -4.03 -14.70 5.77
C TYR A 214 -5.17 -15.03 4.82
N LYS A 215 -6.29 -14.29 4.95
CA LYS A 215 -7.45 -14.41 4.05
C LYS A 215 -8.07 -13.04 3.81
N LEU A 216 -8.71 -12.90 2.64
CA LEU A 216 -9.64 -11.80 2.38
C LEU A 216 -11.07 -12.25 2.71
N GLU A 217 -11.75 -11.51 3.55
CA GLU A 217 -13.11 -11.82 4.00
C GLU A 217 -13.85 -10.54 4.46
N ALA A 218 -15.12 -10.65 4.87
CA ALA A 218 -15.94 -9.49 5.21
C ALA A 218 -15.52 -8.77 6.51
N ASP A 219 -14.71 -9.39 7.38
CA ASP A 219 -14.26 -8.79 8.66
C ASP A 219 -13.18 -7.73 8.40
N THR A 220 -13.58 -6.45 8.46
CA THR A 220 -12.71 -5.28 8.28
C THR A 220 -12.17 -4.70 9.59
N ASP A 221 -12.26 -5.41 10.68
CA ASP A 221 -11.97 -4.86 12.01
C ASP A 221 -10.49 -4.55 12.24
N VAL A 222 -9.55 -5.25 11.60
CA VAL A 222 -8.11 -5.05 11.85
C VAL A 222 -7.44 -4.39 10.64
N ASN A 223 -7.32 -5.12 9.55
CA ASN A 223 -6.77 -4.61 8.29
C ASN A 223 -7.85 -4.71 7.21
N TYR A 224 -7.90 -3.74 6.32
CA TYR A 224 -8.87 -3.73 5.24
C TYR A 224 -8.32 -3.14 3.95
N LEU A 225 -8.93 -3.53 2.85
CA LEU A 225 -8.68 -3.02 1.52
C LEU A 225 -9.93 -2.32 0.99
N LEU A 226 -9.75 -1.23 0.30
CA LEU A 226 -10.79 -0.44 -0.34
C LEU A 226 -10.46 -0.27 -1.82
N SER A 227 -11.34 -0.74 -2.71
CA SER A 227 -11.27 -0.38 -4.12
C SER A 227 -12.21 0.78 -4.43
N THR A 228 -11.71 1.67 -5.25
CA THR A 228 -12.45 2.85 -5.70
C THR A 228 -12.26 3.05 -7.19
N ARG A 229 -13.15 3.80 -7.81
CA ARG A 229 -13.10 4.14 -9.22
C ARG A 229 -13.29 5.63 -9.42
N ARG A 230 -12.45 6.25 -10.25
CA ARG A 230 -12.67 7.64 -10.63
C ARG A 230 -13.82 7.74 -11.60
N ASP A 231 -14.70 8.72 -11.42
CA ASP A 231 -15.78 9.02 -12.37
C ASP A 231 -15.22 9.25 -13.78
N ALA A 232 -16.04 8.88 -14.78
CA ALA A 232 -15.68 8.96 -16.19
C ALA A 232 -15.70 10.41 -16.73
#